data_9a9a9927fb726c06bedec6f864c0b295
#
_entry.id   9a9a9927fb726c06bedec6f864c0b295
#
_cell.length_a   1.000
_cell.length_b   1.000
_cell.length_c   1.000
_cell.angle_alpha   90.00
_cell.angle_beta   90.00
_cell.angle_gamma   90.00
#
_symmetry.space_group_name_H-M   'P 1'
#
loop_
_entity.id
_entity.type
_entity.pdbx_description
1 polymer ?
#
loop_
_entity_poly.entity_id
_entity_poly.type
_entity_poly.pdbx_seq_one_letter_code
_entity_poly.pdbx_strand_id
1 'polypeptide(L)'
;MSVGSVLICMGILGFGAMISPGVGIFGGLIAMFPQSVTEMSHLPAYGLLTWLLSAVLQGYGWPQGSALCVAIVTALVFGIGMEFLQGFVPGRVVDSGDVLMNGVGIGMTALLILWRSMPAGKADKLVPARSRTLPDLNKGARQP
;
A
#
# COMPACT_ATOMS: atom_id res chain seq x y z
N MET A 1 8.20 3.20 13.20
CA MET A 1 7.69 1.83 12.97
C MET A 1 8.86 0.87 13.14
N SER A 2 8.63 -0.37 13.57
CA SER A 2 9.70 -1.33 13.88
C SER A 2 9.74 -2.46 12.86
N VAL A 3 10.91 -3.09 12.73
CA VAL A 3 11.06 -4.34 11.93
C VAL A 3 10.10 -5.42 12.45
N GLY A 4 9.84 -5.43 13.77
CA GLY A 4 8.89 -6.35 14.37
C GLY A 4 7.48 -6.27 13.77
N SER A 5 7.01 -5.07 13.42
CA SER A 5 5.69 -4.89 12.77
C SER A 5 5.64 -5.55 11.38
N VAL A 6 6.73 -5.48 10.63
CA VAL A 6 6.86 -6.14 9.32
C VAL A 6 6.85 -7.66 9.49
N LEU A 7 7.67 -8.18 10.41
CA LEU A 7 7.76 -9.62 10.67
C LEU A 7 6.42 -10.21 11.14
N ILE A 8 5.71 -9.50 12.01
CA ILE A 8 4.36 -9.90 12.45
C ILE A 8 3.40 -9.93 11.26
N CYS A 9 3.40 -8.89 10.41
CA CYS A 9 2.56 -8.84 9.22
C CYS A 9 2.85 -10.01 8.28
N MET A 10 4.13 -10.24 7.95
CA MET A 10 4.54 -11.38 7.12
C MET A 10 4.16 -12.73 7.75
N GLY A 11 4.31 -12.86 9.07
CA GLY A 11 3.91 -14.07 9.80
C GLY A 11 2.41 -14.34 9.73
N ILE A 12 1.58 -13.31 9.90
CA ILE A 12 0.11 -13.41 9.78
C ILE A 12 -0.28 -13.80 8.35
N LEU A 13 0.29 -13.14 7.34
CA LEU A 13 0.03 -13.44 5.94
C LEU A 13 0.47 -14.86 5.57
N GLY A 14 1.69 -15.26 6.00
CA GLY A 14 2.21 -16.61 5.77
C GLY A 14 1.38 -17.68 6.46
N PHE A 15 0.98 -17.47 7.72
CA PHE A 15 0.11 -18.39 8.43
C PHE A 15 -1.25 -18.51 7.75
N GLY A 16 -1.88 -17.39 7.39
CA GLY A 16 -3.17 -17.38 6.70
C GLY A 16 -3.13 -18.11 5.37
N ALA A 17 -2.03 -17.94 4.61
CA ALA A 17 -1.82 -18.61 3.34
C ALA A 17 -1.70 -20.15 3.46
N MET A 18 -1.20 -20.66 4.61
CA MET A 18 -1.03 -22.10 4.85
C MET A 18 -2.27 -22.80 5.41
N ILE A 19 -3.34 -22.08 5.71
CA ILE A 19 -4.59 -22.69 6.23
C ILE A 19 -5.34 -23.35 5.08
N SER A 20 -5.59 -24.68 5.20
CA SER A 20 -6.45 -25.40 4.28
C SER A 20 -7.92 -25.01 4.50
N PRO A 21 -8.66 -24.58 3.45
CA PRO A 21 -10.08 -24.31 3.56
C PRO A 21 -10.86 -25.56 4.03
N GLY A 22 -11.77 -25.35 5.00
CA GLY A 22 -12.59 -26.44 5.54
C GLY A 22 -11.92 -27.35 6.58
N VAL A 23 -10.61 -27.16 6.88
CA VAL A 23 -9.90 -27.97 7.86
C VAL A 23 -9.67 -27.18 9.15
N GLY A 24 -10.14 -27.73 10.27
CA GLY A 24 -10.04 -27.08 11.58
C GLY A 24 -10.91 -25.82 11.72
N ILE A 25 -10.76 -25.12 12.84
CA ILE A 25 -11.58 -23.92 13.15
C ILE A 25 -11.34 -22.81 12.16
N PHE A 26 -10.08 -22.49 11.87
CA PHE A 26 -9.71 -21.38 10.96
C PHE A 26 -10.07 -21.70 9.51
N GLY A 27 -9.82 -22.93 9.04
CA GLY A 27 -10.21 -23.35 7.71
C GLY A 27 -11.71 -23.39 7.51
N GLY A 28 -12.47 -23.78 8.56
CA GLY A 28 -13.93 -23.71 8.55
C GLY A 28 -14.44 -22.26 8.43
N LEU A 29 -13.83 -21.31 9.16
CA LEU A 29 -14.17 -19.89 9.03
C LEU A 29 -13.88 -19.35 7.62
N ILE A 30 -12.73 -19.69 7.05
CA ILE A 30 -12.37 -19.28 5.68
C ILE A 30 -13.38 -19.83 4.66
N ALA A 31 -13.79 -21.09 4.81
CA ALA A 31 -14.75 -21.75 3.92
C ALA A 31 -16.16 -21.12 3.96
N MET A 32 -16.47 -20.31 4.98
CA MET A 32 -17.75 -19.58 5.07
C MET A 32 -17.81 -18.35 4.15
N PHE A 33 -16.64 -17.85 3.70
CA PHE A 33 -16.57 -16.70 2.81
C PHE A 33 -16.53 -17.14 1.34
N PRO A 34 -17.21 -16.41 0.44
CA PRO A 34 -17.04 -16.59 -1.00
C PRO A 34 -15.58 -16.47 -1.41
N GLN A 35 -15.13 -17.23 -2.38
CA GLN A 35 -13.75 -17.20 -2.90
C GLN A 35 -13.32 -15.78 -3.30
N SER A 36 -14.22 -15.01 -3.91
CA SER A 36 -13.96 -13.61 -4.28
C SER A 36 -13.59 -12.72 -3.08
N VAL A 37 -14.13 -12.98 -1.89
CA VAL A 37 -13.79 -12.21 -0.68
C VAL A 37 -12.40 -12.57 -0.19
N THR A 38 -12.03 -13.85 -0.24
CA THR A 38 -10.68 -14.29 0.12
C THR A 38 -9.63 -13.75 -0.84
N GLU A 39 -9.89 -13.77 -2.16
CA GLU A 39 -9.03 -13.16 -3.17
C GLU A 39 -8.88 -11.65 -2.97
N MET A 40 -9.98 -10.93 -2.73
CA MET A 40 -9.94 -9.47 -2.49
C MET A 40 -9.18 -9.11 -1.20
N SER A 41 -9.07 -10.01 -0.23
CA SER A 41 -8.31 -9.76 1.01
C SER A 41 -6.82 -9.59 0.78
N HIS A 42 -6.28 -10.13 -0.31
CA HIS A 42 -4.88 -9.97 -0.71
C HIS A 42 -4.53 -8.50 -0.99
N LEU A 43 -5.45 -7.75 -1.58
CA LEU A 43 -5.25 -6.34 -1.93
C LEU A 43 -4.86 -5.47 -0.71
N PRO A 44 -5.69 -5.35 0.36
CA PRO A 44 -5.32 -4.57 1.53
C PRO A 44 -4.13 -5.17 2.30
N ALA A 45 -3.98 -6.50 2.29
CA ALA A 45 -2.92 -7.18 3.01
C ALA A 45 -1.53 -6.85 2.44
N TYR A 46 -1.35 -6.98 1.13
CA TYR A 46 -0.08 -6.65 0.48
C TYR A 46 0.14 -5.15 0.33
N GLY A 47 -0.93 -4.36 0.26
CA GLY A 47 -0.84 -2.91 0.39
C GLY A 47 -0.27 -2.49 1.75
N LEU A 48 -0.80 -3.05 2.85
CA LEU A 48 -0.30 -2.82 4.20
C LEU A 48 1.17 -3.26 4.35
N LEU A 49 1.53 -4.44 3.85
CA LEU A 49 2.91 -4.92 3.88
C LEU A 49 3.87 -3.96 3.18
N THR A 50 3.50 -3.49 1.99
CA THR A 50 4.31 -2.53 1.23
C THR A 50 4.48 -1.21 1.99
N TRP A 51 3.41 -0.71 2.60
CA TRP A 51 3.47 0.50 3.41
C TRP A 51 4.36 0.33 4.63
N LEU A 52 4.22 -0.77 5.37
CA LEU A 52 5.05 -1.09 6.53
C LEU A 52 6.53 -1.17 6.18
N LEU A 53 6.87 -1.92 5.12
CA LEU A 53 8.25 -2.04 4.62
C LEU A 53 8.84 -0.69 4.26
N SER A 54 8.13 0.10 3.45
CA SER A 54 8.57 1.44 3.05
C SER A 54 8.78 2.35 4.27
N ALA A 55 7.84 2.36 5.22
CA ALA A 55 7.91 3.20 6.41
C ALA A 55 9.05 2.80 7.36
N VAL A 56 9.33 1.51 7.49
CA VAL A 56 10.46 1.02 8.30
C VAL A 56 11.79 1.44 7.67
N LEU A 57 11.96 1.24 6.36
CA LEU A 57 13.19 1.63 5.66
C LEU A 57 13.44 3.14 5.73
N GLN A 58 12.40 3.96 5.58
CA GLN A 58 12.49 5.41 5.77
C GLN A 58 12.89 5.78 7.21
N GLY A 59 12.38 5.04 8.20
CA GLY A 59 12.79 5.19 9.61
C GLY A 59 14.27 4.90 9.86
N TYR A 60 14.91 4.12 9.00
CA TYR A 60 16.37 3.89 8.99
C TYR A 60 17.14 4.88 8.11
N GLY A 61 16.49 5.94 7.64
CA GLY A 61 17.13 7.00 6.86
C GLY A 61 17.23 6.73 5.36
N TRP A 62 16.54 5.71 4.83
CA TRP A 62 16.52 5.48 3.39
C TRP A 62 15.72 6.56 2.67
N PRO A 63 16.20 7.03 1.51
CA PRO A 63 15.42 7.93 0.65
C PRO A 63 14.10 7.25 0.26
N GLN A 64 13.01 8.02 0.22
CA GLN A 64 11.66 7.49 -0.04
C GLN A 64 11.59 6.64 -1.31
N GLY A 65 12.21 7.07 -2.41
CA GLY A 65 12.20 6.33 -3.67
C GLY A 65 12.83 4.95 -3.55
N SER A 66 14.02 4.87 -2.93
CA SER A 66 14.73 3.61 -2.70
C SER A 66 13.98 2.71 -1.73
N ALA A 67 13.47 3.28 -0.64
CA ALA A 67 12.66 2.55 0.35
C ALA A 67 11.41 1.93 -0.28
N LEU A 68 10.72 2.71 -1.12
CA LEU A 68 9.53 2.24 -1.83
C LEU A 68 9.86 1.15 -2.85
N CYS A 69 10.93 1.31 -3.61
CA CYS A 69 11.38 0.33 -4.60
C CYS A 69 11.67 -1.03 -3.92
N VAL A 70 12.45 -1.01 -2.84
CA VAL A 70 12.77 -2.23 -2.07
C VAL A 70 11.51 -2.83 -1.45
N ALA A 71 10.59 -2.00 -0.93
CA ALA A 71 9.33 -2.47 -0.36
C ALA A 71 8.46 -3.18 -1.41
N ILE A 72 8.33 -2.62 -2.63
CA ILE A 72 7.59 -3.22 -3.74
C ILE A 72 8.20 -4.58 -4.11
N VAL A 73 9.52 -4.63 -4.34
CA VAL A 73 10.20 -5.86 -4.74
C VAL A 73 10.05 -6.94 -3.67
N THR A 74 10.25 -6.57 -2.40
CA THR A 74 10.13 -7.52 -1.28
C THR A 74 8.71 -8.05 -1.14
N ALA A 75 7.69 -7.18 -1.23
CA ALA A 75 6.29 -7.60 -1.15
C ALA A 75 5.88 -8.51 -2.32
N LEU A 76 6.34 -8.21 -3.55
CA LEU A 76 6.09 -9.05 -4.73
C LEU A 76 6.75 -10.42 -4.59
N VAL A 77 8.03 -10.47 -4.22
CA VAL A 77 8.76 -11.74 -4.03
C VAL A 77 8.11 -12.57 -2.93
N PHE A 78 7.71 -11.93 -1.83
CA PHE A 78 6.99 -12.61 -0.75
C PHE A 78 5.64 -13.16 -1.25
N GLY A 79 4.85 -12.36 -1.99
CA GLY A 79 3.55 -12.76 -2.51
C GLY A 79 3.65 -13.94 -3.48
N ILE A 80 4.57 -13.89 -4.45
CA ILE A 80 4.82 -14.99 -5.38
C ILE A 80 5.29 -16.25 -4.64
N GLY A 81 6.18 -16.09 -3.64
CA GLY A 81 6.65 -17.19 -2.82
C GLY A 81 5.53 -17.85 -2.02
N MET A 82 4.61 -17.04 -1.46
CA MET A 82 3.46 -17.57 -0.73
C MET A 82 2.50 -18.33 -1.64
N GLU A 83 2.23 -17.82 -2.85
CA GLU A 83 1.41 -18.50 -3.83
C GLU A 83 2.00 -19.86 -4.24
N PHE A 84 3.32 -19.88 -4.46
CA PHE A 84 4.01 -21.15 -4.74
C PHE A 84 3.87 -22.14 -3.57
N LEU A 85 4.01 -21.68 -2.33
CA LEU A 85 3.86 -22.53 -1.14
C LEU A 85 2.42 -23.02 -0.96
N GLN A 86 1.43 -22.23 -1.33
CA GLN A 86 0.01 -22.64 -1.30
C GLN A 86 -0.27 -23.84 -2.20
N GLY A 87 0.46 -24.00 -3.28
CA GLY A 87 0.36 -25.19 -4.15
C GLY A 87 0.66 -26.52 -3.44
N PHE A 88 1.33 -26.49 -2.27
CA PHE A 88 1.58 -27.68 -1.45
C PHE A 88 0.52 -27.88 -0.35
N VAL A 89 -0.42 -26.96 -0.19
CA VAL A 89 -1.48 -27.06 0.84
C VAL A 89 -2.67 -27.84 0.30
N PRO A 90 -3.08 -28.94 0.93
CA PRO A 90 -4.23 -29.71 0.49
C PRO A 90 -5.50 -28.85 0.38
N GLY A 91 -6.21 -28.95 -0.76
CA GLY A 91 -7.42 -28.17 -1.00
C GLY A 91 -7.20 -26.73 -1.48
N ARG A 92 -5.95 -26.30 -1.68
CA ARG A 92 -5.59 -25.05 -2.34
C ARG A 92 -5.16 -25.31 -3.78
N VAL A 93 -5.46 -24.35 -4.63
CA VAL A 93 -4.99 -24.31 -6.03
C VAL A 93 -4.21 -23.03 -6.20
N VAL A 94 -3.06 -23.10 -6.87
CA VAL A 94 -2.29 -21.91 -7.25
C VAL A 94 -3.15 -21.07 -8.19
N ASP A 95 -3.45 -19.84 -7.80
CA ASP A 95 -4.30 -18.94 -8.56
C ASP A 95 -3.54 -17.67 -8.96
N SER A 96 -3.42 -17.46 -10.26
CA SER A 96 -2.84 -16.23 -10.81
C SER A 96 -3.62 -14.97 -10.43
N GLY A 97 -4.90 -15.11 -10.07
CA GLY A 97 -5.74 -14.04 -9.54
C GLY A 97 -5.20 -13.49 -8.23
N ASP A 98 -4.74 -14.36 -7.34
CA ASP A 98 -4.15 -13.95 -6.04
C ASP A 98 -2.86 -13.15 -6.26
N VAL A 99 -1.99 -13.58 -7.18
CA VAL A 99 -0.79 -12.82 -7.56
C VAL A 99 -1.14 -11.45 -8.13
N LEU A 100 -2.18 -11.39 -8.97
CA LEU A 100 -2.66 -10.13 -9.54
C LEU A 100 -3.18 -9.20 -8.44
N MET A 101 -4.00 -9.69 -7.50
CA MET A 101 -4.52 -8.89 -6.37
C MET A 101 -3.41 -8.39 -5.45
N ASN A 102 -2.38 -9.21 -5.21
CA ASN A 102 -1.16 -8.79 -4.51
C ASN A 102 -0.53 -7.59 -5.24
N GLY A 103 -0.32 -7.71 -6.56
CA GLY A 103 0.26 -6.65 -7.39
C GLY A 103 -0.57 -5.36 -7.39
N VAL A 104 -1.89 -5.47 -7.47
CA VAL A 104 -2.81 -4.32 -7.40
C VAL A 104 -2.69 -3.62 -6.05
N GLY A 105 -2.72 -4.37 -4.93
CA GLY A 105 -2.57 -3.79 -3.58
C GLY A 105 -1.25 -3.07 -3.38
N ILE A 106 -0.15 -3.68 -3.84
CA ILE A 106 1.20 -3.09 -3.82
C ILE A 106 1.22 -1.80 -4.65
N GLY A 107 0.72 -1.84 -5.89
CA GLY A 107 0.70 -0.70 -6.81
C GLY A 107 -0.13 0.48 -6.30
N MET A 108 -1.34 0.22 -5.80
CA MET A 108 -2.20 1.26 -5.21
C MET A 108 -1.52 1.94 -4.02
N THR A 109 -0.89 1.17 -3.14
CA THR A 109 -0.16 1.72 -2.00
C THR A 109 1.05 2.54 -2.43
N ALA A 110 1.80 2.06 -3.43
CA ALA A 110 2.92 2.81 -4.00
C ALA A 110 2.47 4.16 -4.58
N LEU A 111 1.40 4.17 -5.36
CA LEU A 111 0.81 5.39 -5.91
C LEU A 111 0.35 6.36 -4.81
N LEU A 112 -0.28 5.84 -3.75
CA LEU A 112 -0.72 6.65 -2.61
C LEU A 112 0.47 7.30 -1.88
N ILE A 113 1.56 6.55 -1.66
CA ILE A 113 2.78 7.06 -1.02
C ILE A 113 3.40 8.16 -1.90
N LEU A 114 3.51 7.95 -3.22
CA LEU A 114 4.05 8.93 -4.16
C LEU A 114 3.17 10.19 -4.24
N TRP A 115 1.86 10.01 -4.28
CA TRP A 115 0.91 11.14 -4.32
C TRP A 115 1.02 12.03 -3.08
N ARG A 116 1.12 11.44 -1.89
CA ARG A 116 1.28 12.19 -0.63
C ARG A 116 2.60 12.96 -0.54
N SER A 117 3.61 12.55 -1.27
CA SER A 117 4.92 13.22 -1.29
C SER A 117 5.04 14.31 -2.36
N MET A 118 4.01 14.48 -3.21
CA MET A 118 4.01 15.60 -4.15
C MET A 118 3.81 16.91 -3.41
N PRO A 119 4.73 17.89 -3.55
CA PRO A 119 4.59 19.17 -2.87
C PRO A 119 3.33 19.88 -3.35
N ALA A 120 2.48 20.32 -2.40
CA ALA A 120 1.24 21.07 -2.65
C ALA A 120 1.45 22.41 -3.41
N GLY A 121 2.69 22.78 -3.70
CA GLY A 121 3.09 24.11 -4.21
C GLY A 121 3.11 24.28 -5.74
N LYS A 122 2.71 23.29 -6.54
CA LYS A 122 2.64 23.52 -8.00
C LYS A 122 1.36 24.21 -8.47
N ALA A 123 0.29 24.17 -7.69
CA ALA A 123 -0.97 24.83 -8.03
C ALA A 123 -0.87 26.36 -7.94
N ASP A 124 -0.07 26.90 -7.03
CA ASP A 124 0.06 28.35 -6.83
C ASP A 124 0.90 29.06 -7.93
N LYS A 125 1.70 28.31 -8.67
CA LYS A 125 2.47 28.86 -9.81
C LYS A 125 1.67 28.98 -11.10
N LEU A 126 0.46 28.43 -11.14
CA LEU A 126 -0.45 28.54 -12.30
C LEU A 126 -1.41 29.72 -12.21
N VAL A 127 -1.45 30.44 -11.07
CA VAL A 127 -2.19 31.68 -10.96
C VAL A 127 -1.35 32.78 -11.58
N PRO A 128 -1.73 33.31 -12.75
CA PRO A 128 -0.96 34.34 -13.41
C PRO A 128 -0.81 35.55 -12.49
N ALA A 129 0.41 36.10 -12.42
CA ALA A 129 0.77 37.23 -11.55
C ALA A 129 -0.09 38.50 -11.73
N ARG A 130 -0.98 38.48 -12.71
CA ARG A 130 -1.87 39.61 -13.06
C ARG A 130 -2.96 39.92 -12.03
N SER A 131 -3.25 39.02 -11.09
CA SER A 131 -4.26 39.24 -10.03
C SER A 131 -3.70 39.87 -8.75
N ARG A 132 -2.37 40.04 -8.66
CA ARG A 132 -1.71 40.59 -7.43
C ARG A 132 -1.49 42.09 -7.44
N THR A 133 -1.79 42.78 -8.55
CA THR A 133 -1.62 44.22 -8.66
C THR A 133 -2.91 44.93 -8.98
N LEU A 134 -3.88 44.85 -8.09
CA LEU A 134 -4.88 45.89 -8.02
C LEU A 134 -4.32 46.97 -7.10
N PRO A 135 -4.04 48.19 -7.60
CA PRO A 135 -3.63 49.27 -6.72
C PRO A 135 -4.79 49.56 -5.77
N ASP A 136 -4.47 49.69 -4.50
CA ASP A 136 -5.41 50.07 -3.45
C ASP A 136 -5.88 51.50 -3.70
N LEU A 137 -6.97 51.65 -4.45
CA LEU A 137 -7.61 52.91 -4.83
C LEU A 137 -8.21 53.66 -3.63
N ASN A 138 -8.07 53.13 -2.40
CA ASN A 138 -8.67 53.72 -1.22
C ASN A 138 -7.68 54.60 -0.36
N LYS A 139 -6.48 54.84 -0.85
CA LYS A 139 -5.54 55.73 -0.11
C LYS A 139 -5.66 57.21 -0.35
N GLY A 140 -6.63 57.69 -1.18
CA GLY A 140 -6.76 59.09 -1.56
C GLY A 140 -7.90 59.87 -0.89
N ALA A 141 -8.69 59.31 0.00
CA ALA A 141 -9.91 59.94 0.50
C ALA A 141 -9.88 60.31 2.01
N ARG A 142 -8.72 60.70 2.54
CA ARG A 142 -8.67 61.35 3.89
C ARG A 142 -7.56 62.38 3.92
N GLN A 143 -7.87 63.58 3.52
CA GLN A 143 -7.24 64.80 4.07
C GLN A 143 -8.34 65.85 4.30
N PRO A 144 -8.22 66.62 5.41
CA PRO A 144 -9.26 67.46 6.01
C PRO A 144 -9.53 68.71 5.22
#